data_8c71896f9fbfbe35e6495bc83d5cdeaf
#
_entry.id   8c71896f9fbfbe35e6495bc83d5cdeaf
#
_cell.length_a   1.000
_cell.length_b   1.000
_cell.length_c   1.000
_cell.angle_alpha   90.00
_cell.angle_beta   90.00
_cell.angle_gamma   90.00
#
_symmetry.space_group_name_H-M   'P 1'
#
loop_
_entity.id
_entity.type
_entity.pdbx_description
1 polymer ?
#
loop_
_entity_poly.entity_id
_entity_poly.type
_entity_poly.pdbx_seq_one_letter_code
_entity_poly.pdbx_strand_id
1 'polypeptide(L)' 'MIVINLDVMLARRKMSSGELAQKVGITAANISILKTGKAKAIRFSTLDALCAALDCQPSDILEYRPD' A
#
# COMPACT_ATOMS: atom_id res chain seq x y z
N MET A 1 1.48 16.86 -4.56
CA MET A 1 0.67 15.64 -4.88
C MET A 1 0.97 14.53 -3.88
N ILE A 2 0.03 13.64 -3.65
CA ILE A 2 0.25 12.47 -2.81
C ILE A 2 0.74 11.32 -3.68
N VAL A 3 1.83 10.70 -3.24
CA VAL A 3 2.45 9.56 -3.94
C VAL A 3 2.28 8.32 -3.07
N ILE A 4 1.91 7.21 -3.69
CA ILE A 4 1.76 5.92 -3.02
C ILE A 4 2.99 5.07 -3.32
N ASN A 5 3.74 4.71 -2.26
CA ASN A 5 4.98 3.95 -2.36
C ASN A 5 4.79 2.48 -1.95
N LEU A 6 3.63 1.92 -2.23
CA LEU A 6 3.33 0.53 -1.85
C LEU A 6 4.25 -0.46 -2.54
N ASP A 7 4.57 -0.22 -3.82
CA ASP A 7 5.49 -1.05 -4.58
C ASP A 7 6.89 -1.10 -3.95
N VAL A 8 7.36 0.03 -3.43
CA VAL A 8 8.65 0.11 -2.72
C VAL A 8 8.62 -0.76 -1.47
N MET A 9 7.54 -0.69 -0.69
CA MET A 9 7.41 -1.47 0.53
C MET A 9 7.30 -2.97 0.25
N LEU A 10 6.57 -3.35 -0.80
CA LEU A 10 6.50 -4.75 -1.22
C LEU A 10 7.89 -5.28 -1.57
N ALA A 11 8.67 -4.49 -2.30
CA ALA A 11 10.04 -4.87 -2.66
C ALA A 11 10.92 -5.00 -1.42
N ARG A 12 10.82 -4.06 -0.48
CA ARG A 12 11.60 -4.10 0.78
C ARG A 12 11.29 -5.32 1.62
N ARG A 13 10.04 -5.75 1.65
CA ARG A 13 9.60 -6.92 2.42
C ARG A 13 9.66 -8.22 1.63
N LYS A 14 10.07 -8.16 0.36
CA LYS A 14 10.11 -9.32 -0.55
C LYS A 14 8.78 -10.04 -0.56
N MET A 15 7.70 -9.27 -0.66
CA MET A 15 6.33 -9.76 -0.61
C MET A 15 5.64 -9.49 -1.93
N SER A 16 4.87 -10.46 -2.43
CA SER A 16 4.07 -10.27 -3.64
C SER A 16 2.76 -9.55 -3.34
N SER A 17 2.15 -8.98 -4.37
CA SER A 17 0.82 -8.36 -4.25
C SER A 17 -0.21 -9.37 -3.76
N GLY A 18 -0.13 -10.62 -4.22
CA GLY A 18 -1.03 -11.68 -3.79
C GLY A 18 -0.89 -12.02 -2.31
N GLU A 19 0.34 -12.09 -1.82
CA GLU A 19 0.58 -12.33 -0.39
C GLU A 19 0.01 -11.20 0.46
N LEU A 20 0.24 -9.96 0.05
CA LEU A 20 -0.27 -8.80 0.78
C LEU A 20 -1.80 -8.79 0.76
N ALA A 21 -2.42 -9.08 -0.38
CA ALA A 21 -3.87 -9.14 -0.52
C ALA A 21 -4.47 -10.15 0.47
N GLN A 22 -3.88 -11.33 0.60
CA GLN A 22 -4.32 -12.34 1.55
C GLN A 22 -4.19 -11.85 3.00
N LYS A 23 -3.08 -11.22 3.34
CA LYS A 23 -2.85 -10.73 4.71
C LYS A 23 -3.79 -9.61 5.10
N VAL A 24 -4.12 -8.75 4.16
CA VAL A 24 -4.97 -7.58 4.40
C VAL A 24 -6.46 -7.92 4.25
N GLY A 25 -6.78 -8.98 3.51
CA GLY A 25 -8.16 -9.38 3.28
C GLY A 25 -8.85 -8.58 2.19
N ILE A 26 -8.09 -8.04 1.24
CA ILE A 26 -8.63 -7.37 0.06
C ILE A 26 -8.18 -8.10 -1.19
N THR A 27 -8.72 -7.72 -2.34
CA THR A 27 -8.41 -8.39 -3.61
C THR A 27 -7.04 -7.96 -4.14
N ALA A 28 -6.40 -8.85 -4.91
CA ALA A 28 -5.16 -8.52 -5.61
C ALA A 28 -5.36 -7.34 -6.57
N ALA A 29 -6.55 -7.21 -7.15
CA ALA A 29 -6.89 -6.07 -8.01
C ALA A 29 -6.83 -4.75 -7.25
N ASN A 30 -7.34 -4.71 -6.01
CA ASN A 30 -7.27 -3.51 -5.17
C ASN A 30 -5.84 -3.17 -4.78
N ILE A 31 -5.02 -4.17 -4.47
CA ILE A 31 -3.59 -3.95 -4.22
C ILE A 31 -2.92 -3.36 -5.46
N SER A 32 -3.25 -3.88 -6.64
CA SER A 32 -2.70 -3.39 -7.91
C SER A 32 -3.06 -1.93 -8.16
N ILE A 33 -4.30 -1.54 -7.88
CA ILE A 33 -4.76 -0.15 -8.02
C ILE A 33 -3.95 0.78 -7.10
N LEU A 34 -3.75 0.37 -5.84
CA LEU A 34 -2.95 1.13 -4.89
C LEU A 34 -1.48 1.21 -5.34
N LYS A 35 -0.92 0.09 -5.75
CA LYS A 35 0.48 -0.04 -6.17
C LYS A 35 0.81 0.84 -7.37
N THR A 36 -0.12 0.97 -8.31
CA THR A 36 0.10 1.76 -9.54
C THR A 36 -0.20 3.25 -9.34
N GLY A 37 -0.64 3.66 -8.17
CA GLY A 37 -0.96 5.06 -7.88
C GLY A 37 -2.27 5.54 -8.48
N LYS A 38 -3.12 4.64 -8.95
CA LYS A 38 -4.42 4.99 -9.55
C LYS A 38 -5.53 5.17 -8.52
N ALA A 39 -5.28 4.83 -7.25
CA ALA A 39 -6.26 5.01 -6.20
C ALA A 39 -6.45 6.50 -5.91
N LYS A 40 -7.70 6.92 -5.78
CA LYS A 40 -8.07 8.31 -5.44
C LYS A 40 -8.31 8.50 -3.95
N ALA A 41 -8.47 7.41 -3.22
CA ALA A 41 -8.72 7.43 -1.79
C ALA A 41 -8.26 6.11 -1.18
N ILE A 42 -7.98 6.14 0.12
CA ILE A 42 -7.69 4.95 0.90
C ILE A 42 -8.39 5.10 2.25
N ARG A 43 -9.04 4.03 2.70
CA ARG A 43 -9.68 4.02 4.02
C ARG A 43 -8.62 3.86 5.09
N PHE A 44 -8.81 4.50 6.22
CA PHE A 44 -7.90 4.33 7.35
C PHE A 44 -7.81 2.88 7.81
N SER A 45 -8.91 2.13 7.75
CA SER A 45 -8.89 0.70 8.09
C SER A 45 -7.99 -0.10 7.15
N THR A 46 -7.99 0.23 5.87
CA THR A 46 -7.11 -0.40 4.88
C THR A 46 -5.66 -0.01 5.13
N LEU A 47 -5.40 1.27 5.37
CA LEU A 47 -4.06 1.77 5.68
C LEU A 47 -3.50 1.12 6.95
N ASP A 48 -4.32 0.99 7.98
CA ASP A 48 -3.96 0.31 9.21
C ASP A 48 -3.54 -1.14 8.95
N ALA A 49 -4.34 -1.87 8.18
CA ALA A 49 -4.05 -3.26 7.83
C ALA A 49 -2.78 -3.40 6.99
N LEU A 50 -2.54 -2.47 6.06
CA LEU A 50 -1.33 -2.44 5.25
C LEU A 50 -0.10 -2.23 6.14
N CYS A 51 -0.16 -1.27 7.06
CA CYS A 51 0.93 -1.00 7.98
C CYS A 51 1.24 -2.21 8.87
N ALA A 52 0.21 -2.89 9.35
CA ALA A 52 0.37 -4.08 10.17
C ALA A 52 1.02 -5.22 9.36
N ALA A 53 0.54 -5.46 8.14
CA ALA A 53 1.03 -6.54 7.29
C ALA A 53 2.47 -6.29 6.83
N LEU A 54 2.84 -5.04 6.58
CA LEU A 54 4.17 -4.66 6.10
C LEU A 54 5.11 -4.25 7.22
N ASP A 55 4.61 -4.20 8.46
CA ASP A 55 5.38 -3.74 9.64
C ASP A 55 6.06 -2.40 9.34
N CYS A 56 5.25 -1.41 9.02
CA CYS A 56 5.73 -0.09 8.65
C CYS A 56 4.78 1.01 9.12
N GLN A 57 5.19 2.25 8.91
CA GLN A 57 4.39 3.42 9.23
C GLN A 57 3.65 3.94 7.99
N PRO A 58 2.55 4.68 8.16
CA PRO A 58 1.86 5.29 7.02
C PRO A 58 2.78 6.12 6.12
N SER A 59 3.79 6.78 6.70
CA SER A 59 4.76 7.58 5.95
C SER A 59 5.64 6.74 5.02
N ASP A 60 5.72 5.44 5.25
CA ASP A 60 6.43 4.53 4.35
C ASP A 60 5.61 4.19 3.11
N ILE A 61 4.28 4.36 3.20
CA ILE A 61 3.34 4.03 2.13
C ILE A 61 2.89 5.28 1.38
N LEU A 62 2.64 6.37 2.10
CA LEU A 62 2.13 7.62 1.55
C LEU A 62 3.15 8.75 1.74
N GLU A 63 3.28 9.57 0.73
CA GLU A 63 4.24 10.66 0.73
C GLU A 63 3.63 11.87 0.02
N TYR A 64 3.89 13.06 0.55
CA TYR A 64 3.55 14.30 -0.15
C TYR A 64 4.79 14.80 -0.89
N ARG A 65 4.63 15.09 -2.18
CA ARG A 65 5.66 15.73 -2.99
C ARG A 65 5.10 17.03 -3.53
N PRO A 66 5.82 18.16 -3.36
CA PRO A 66 5.41 19.42 -3.97
C PRO A 66 5.41 19.29 -5.50
N ASP A 67 4.44 19.93 -6.13
CA ASP A 67 4.33 19.91 -7.60
C ASP A 67 5.36 20.86 -8.26
#